data_1b02ef328bb0ad2a4a5ed9ef45921d93
#
_entry.id   1b02ef328bb0ad2a4a5ed9ef45921d93
#
_cell.length_a   1.000
_cell.length_b   1.000
_cell.length_c   1.000
_cell.angle_alpha   90.00
_cell.angle_beta   90.00
_cell.angle_gamma   90.00
#
_symmetry.space_group_name_H-M   'P 1'
#
loop_
_entity.id
_entity.type
_entity.pdbx_description
1 polymer ?
#
loop_
_entity_poly.entity_id
_entity_poly.type
_entity_poly.pdbx_seq_one_letter_code
_entity_poly.pdbx_strand_id
1 'polypeptide(L)'
;ASDVYKRQLKDLVRRKKVAVLMSLHELDLAQKLSDYIVCVKGEYIERCGTPEEIFTSSYITGLYGITKGSYYAEFGCLEMEPVKGKPQVFVIGGNGSGIPVYRRLQRMGIPFAAGILHENDVDYPIARALASQVISEMPFEPIREETYDRAAEVLASCGQVICCLKEFGTLNDKNRKLAELGRDKQGADLLV
;
A
#
# COMPACT_ATOMS: atom_id res chain seq x y z
N ALA A 1 5.46 15.89 -17.85
CA ALA A 1 6.05 15.45 -19.13
C ALA A 1 5.58 14.05 -19.54
N SER A 2 5.53 13.10 -18.63
CA SER A 2 5.11 11.71 -18.91
C SER A 2 3.69 11.60 -19.49
N ASP A 3 2.70 12.32 -18.94
CA ASP A 3 1.30 12.18 -19.37
C ASP A 3 1.01 12.83 -20.74
N VAL A 4 1.74 13.87 -21.10
CA VAL A 4 1.66 14.49 -22.43
C VAL A 4 2.20 13.53 -23.49
N TYR A 5 3.33 12.89 -23.21
CA TYR A 5 3.93 11.89 -24.09
C TYR A 5 3.01 10.68 -24.29
N LYS A 6 2.36 10.20 -23.24
CA LYS A 6 1.40 9.09 -23.27
C LYS A 6 0.23 9.36 -24.23
N ARG A 7 -0.36 10.55 -24.10
CA ARG A 7 -1.48 10.97 -24.98
C ARG A 7 -1.04 11.07 -26.45
N GLN A 8 0.10 11.71 -26.68
CA GLN A 8 0.65 11.86 -28.04
C GLN A 8 0.93 10.52 -28.70
N LEU A 9 1.46 9.54 -27.95
CA LEU A 9 1.73 8.21 -28.46
C LEU A 9 0.44 7.47 -28.85
N LYS A 10 -0.57 7.45 -27.97
CA LYS A 10 -1.87 6.84 -28.27
C LYS A 10 -2.56 7.49 -29.45
N ASP A 11 -2.50 8.82 -29.56
CA ASP A 11 -3.04 9.56 -30.69
C ASP A 11 -2.30 9.23 -32.00
N LEU A 12 -0.98 9.09 -31.94
CA LEU A 12 -0.17 8.69 -33.09
C LEU A 12 -0.56 7.30 -33.60
N VAL A 13 -0.63 6.32 -32.69
CA VAL A 13 -1.03 4.94 -32.98
C VAL A 13 -2.40 4.91 -33.68
N ARG A 14 -3.38 5.62 -33.11
CA ARG A 14 -4.75 5.66 -33.66
C ARG A 14 -4.85 6.36 -35.00
N ARG A 15 -4.19 7.53 -35.16
CA ARG A 15 -4.28 8.32 -36.41
C ARG A 15 -3.49 7.69 -37.54
N LYS A 16 -2.32 7.12 -37.23
CA LYS A 16 -1.44 6.56 -38.25
C LYS A 16 -1.69 5.07 -38.50
N LYS A 17 -2.50 4.40 -37.67
CA LYS A 17 -2.76 2.96 -37.72
C LYS A 17 -1.47 2.14 -37.74
N VAL A 18 -0.52 2.52 -36.87
CA VAL A 18 0.78 1.86 -36.70
C VAL A 18 0.81 1.10 -35.40
N ALA A 19 1.60 0.03 -35.34
CA ALA A 19 1.98 -0.61 -34.08
C ALA A 19 3.26 0.07 -33.55
N VAL A 20 3.32 0.24 -32.24
CA VAL A 20 4.51 0.77 -31.56
C VAL A 20 5.02 -0.29 -30.61
N LEU A 21 6.28 -0.68 -30.77
CA LEU A 21 6.99 -1.54 -29.85
C LEU A 21 7.93 -0.68 -28.98
N MET A 22 7.82 -0.83 -27.66
CA MET A 22 8.65 -0.09 -26.69
C MET A 22 9.28 -1.06 -25.70
N SER A 23 10.51 -0.79 -25.31
CA SER A 23 11.14 -1.40 -24.15
C SER A 23 10.94 -0.50 -22.95
N LEU A 24 10.32 -1.02 -21.89
CA LEU A 24 10.00 -0.29 -20.66
C LEU A 24 10.53 -1.04 -19.46
N HIS A 25 11.10 -0.28 -18.51
CA HIS A 25 11.56 -0.81 -17.23
C HIS A 25 10.63 -0.41 -16.08
N GLU A 26 9.75 0.57 -16.30
CA GLU A 26 8.80 1.07 -15.32
C GLU A 26 7.49 0.28 -15.40
N LEU A 27 7.21 -0.53 -14.38
CA LEU A 27 6.02 -1.40 -14.31
C LEU A 27 4.72 -0.60 -14.44
N ASP A 28 4.61 0.51 -13.71
CA ASP A 28 3.45 1.38 -13.73
C ASP A 28 3.18 1.94 -15.14
N LEU A 29 4.24 2.33 -15.84
CA LEU A 29 4.14 2.86 -17.19
C LEU A 29 3.73 1.74 -18.19
N ALA A 30 4.34 0.57 -18.08
CA ALA A 30 4.01 -0.57 -18.92
C ALA A 30 2.53 -0.99 -18.73
N GLN A 31 2.05 -1.07 -17.50
CA GLN A 31 0.68 -1.41 -17.18
C GLN A 31 -0.33 -0.42 -17.76
N LYS A 32 -0.02 0.90 -17.72
CA LYS A 32 -0.95 1.96 -18.13
C LYS A 32 -0.95 2.27 -19.63
N LEU A 33 0.13 1.95 -20.34
CA LEU A 33 0.28 2.34 -21.75
C LEU A 33 0.07 1.19 -22.73
N SER A 34 0.44 -0.02 -22.36
CA SER A 34 0.47 -1.14 -23.27
C SER A 34 -0.92 -1.73 -23.50
N ASP A 35 -1.20 -2.10 -24.75
CA ASP A 35 -2.34 -2.94 -25.09
C ASP A 35 -1.96 -4.43 -25.00
N TYR A 36 -0.65 -4.73 -25.18
CA TYR A 36 -0.10 -6.08 -25.10
C TYR A 36 1.34 -6.02 -24.59
N ILE A 37 1.73 -6.97 -23.77
CA ILE A 37 3.02 -7.01 -23.10
C ILE A 37 3.78 -8.27 -23.47
N VAL A 38 5.06 -8.11 -23.70
CA VAL A 38 6.01 -9.20 -23.93
C VAL A 38 7.06 -9.13 -22.82
N CYS A 39 7.04 -10.11 -21.93
CA CYS A 39 8.02 -10.24 -20.85
C CYS A 39 9.26 -10.97 -21.35
N VAL A 40 10.40 -10.30 -21.26
CA VAL A 40 11.70 -10.86 -21.66
C VAL A 40 12.52 -11.12 -20.40
N LYS A 41 13.07 -12.32 -20.30
CA LYS A 41 13.96 -12.73 -19.22
C LYS A 41 15.23 -13.34 -19.79
N GLY A 42 16.34 -12.63 -19.61
CA GLY A 42 17.58 -13.01 -20.31
C GLY A 42 17.42 -12.91 -21.82
N GLU A 43 17.59 -14.02 -22.53
CA GLU A 43 17.58 -14.07 -24.00
C GLU A 43 16.29 -14.66 -24.59
N TYR A 44 15.26 -14.87 -23.77
CA TYR A 44 14.01 -15.49 -24.24
C TYR A 44 12.76 -14.75 -23.76
N ILE A 45 11.69 -14.94 -24.53
CA ILE A 45 10.36 -14.48 -24.16
C ILE A 45 9.79 -15.47 -23.12
N GLU A 46 9.55 -15.00 -21.89
CA GLU A 46 9.02 -15.83 -20.82
C GLU A 46 7.50 -15.91 -20.88
N ARG A 47 6.85 -14.79 -21.13
CA ARG A 47 5.38 -14.69 -21.18
C ARG A 47 4.93 -13.50 -22.02
N CYS A 48 3.76 -13.65 -22.66
CA CYS A 48 3.06 -12.57 -23.36
C CYS A 48 1.60 -12.53 -22.93
N GLY A 49 0.99 -11.36 -22.96
CA GLY A 49 -0.42 -11.20 -22.64
C GLY A 49 -0.86 -9.75 -22.54
N THR A 50 -2.12 -9.56 -22.18
CA THR A 50 -2.66 -8.23 -21.83
C THR A 50 -2.07 -7.76 -20.50
N PRO A 51 -2.15 -6.45 -20.18
CA PRO A 51 -1.74 -5.95 -18.88
C PRO A 51 -2.38 -6.70 -17.69
N GLU A 52 -3.67 -7.02 -17.79
CA GLU A 52 -4.42 -7.72 -16.74
C GLU A 52 -3.93 -9.16 -16.53
N GLU A 53 -3.46 -9.82 -17.60
CA GLU A 53 -2.91 -11.17 -17.51
C GLU A 53 -1.48 -11.19 -16.97
N ILE A 54 -0.70 -10.13 -17.22
CA ILE A 54 0.71 -10.03 -16.83
C ILE A 54 0.88 -9.43 -15.45
N PHE A 55 0.21 -8.31 -15.14
CA PHE A 55 0.40 -7.61 -13.87
C PHE A 55 -0.37 -8.27 -12.72
N THR A 56 -0.10 -9.54 -12.49
CA THR A 56 -0.53 -10.24 -11.27
C THR A 56 0.59 -10.22 -10.23
N SER A 57 0.19 -10.15 -8.95
CA SER A 57 1.14 -10.08 -7.83
C SER A 57 2.14 -11.25 -7.85
N SER A 58 1.65 -12.46 -8.10
CA SER A 58 2.49 -13.66 -8.13
C SER A 58 3.48 -13.67 -9.30
N TYR A 59 3.03 -13.30 -10.50
CA TYR A 59 3.88 -13.34 -11.68
C TYR A 59 4.98 -12.26 -11.65
N ILE A 60 4.62 -11.01 -11.33
CA ILE A 60 5.59 -9.92 -11.25
C ILE A 60 6.63 -10.17 -10.15
N THR A 61 6.18 -10.66 -8.98
CA THR A 61 7.10 -11.05 -7.89
C THR A 61 8.12 -12.09 -8.36
N GLY A 62 7.67 -13.12 -9.11
CA GLY A 62 8.54 -14.16 -9.67
C GLY A 62 9.46 -13.68 -10.80
N LEU A 63 8.93 -12.85 -11.71
CA LEU A 63 9.68 -12.32 -12.85
C LEU A 63 10.89 -11.48 -12.41
N TYR A 64 10.67 -10.63 -11.40
CA TYR A 64 11.72 -9.76 -10.85
C TYR A 64 12.55 -10.43 -9.74
N GLY A 65 12.25 -11.68 -9.38
CA GLY A 65 12.97 -12.41 -8.34
C GLY A 65 12.87 -11.72 -6.96
N ILE A 66 11.72 -11.12 -6.66
CA ILE A 66 11.52 -10.37 -5.41
C ILE A 66 11.43 -11.38 -4.28
N THR A 67 12.47 -11.42 -3.44
CA THR A 67 12.56 -12.34 -2.29
C THR A 67 12.14 -11.69 -0.97
N LYS A 68 12.14 -10.36 -0.89
CA LYS A 68 11.80 -9.58 0.31
C LYS A 68 10.79 -8.50 -0.03
N GLY A 69 9.53 -8.88 -0.09
CA GLY A 69 8.43 -8.00 -0.45
C GLY A 69 7.46 -8.66 -1.42
N SER A 70 6.46 -7.89 -1.84
CA SER A 70 5.44 -8.34 -2.79
C SER A 70 5.02 -7.21 -3.71
N TYR A 71 4.66 -7.58 -4.93
CA TYR A 71 4.03 -6.64 -5.86
C TYR A 71 2.52 -6.62 -5.63
N TYR A 72 1.97 -5.43 -5.49
CA TYR A 72 0.53 -5.19 -5.32
C TYR A 72 -0.04 -4.66 -6.63
N ALA A 73 -0.68 -5.56 -7.38
CA ALA A 73 -1.20 -5.26 -8.72
C ALA A 73 -2.25 -4.14 -8.72
N GLU A 74 -3.08 -4.07 -7.67
CA GLU A 74 -4.13 -3.05 -7.52
C GLU A 74 -3.56 -1.63 -7.39
N PHE A 75 -2.34 -1.50 -6.87
CA PHE A 75 -1.65 -0.22 -6.67
C PHE A 75 -0.48 0.00 -7.63
N GLY A 76 -0.14 -1.02 -8.43
CA GLY A 76 1.01 -0.97 -9.33
C GLY A 76 2.35 -0.74 -8.62
N CYS A 77 2.47 -1.11 -7.34
CA CYS A 77 3.65 -0.84 -6.53
C CYS A 77 4.22 -2.09 -5.87
N LEU A 78 5.51 -2.02 -5.58
CA LEU A 78 6.23 -2.98 -4.77
C LEU A 78 6.29 -2.49 -3.33
N GLU A 79 5.92 -3.35 -2.36
CA GLU A 79 6.14 -3.08 -0.94
C GLU A 79 7.11 -4.12 -0.36
N MET A 80 7.94 -3.66 0.56
CA MET A 80 8.92 -4.50 1.24
C MET A 80 8.23 -5.36 2.32
N GLU A 81 8.94 -6.38 2.85
CA GLU A 81 8.44 -7.15 3.98
C GLU A 81 8.28 -6.31 5.25
N PRO A 82 7.32 -6.67 6.13
CA PRO A 82 7.16 -5.99 7.41
C PRO A 82 8.42 -6.15 8.29
N VAL A 83 8.71 -5.13 9.07
CA VAL A 83 9.76 -5.21 10.09
C VAL A 83 9.29 -6.19 11.19
N LYS A 84 10.08 -7.22 11.45
CA LYS A 84 9.75 -8.24 12.44
C LYS A 84 9.90 -7.70 13.87
N GLY A 85 9.03 -8.14 14.75
CA GLY A 85 9.11 -7.81 16.18
C GLY A 85 7.76 -7.31 16.73
N LYS A 86 7.75 -7.08 18.04
CA LYS A 86 6.58 -6.46 18.70
C LYS A 86 6.45 -5.02 18.25
N PRO A 87 5.22 -4.54 17.94
CA PRO A 87 5.03 -3.17 17.51
C PRO A 87 5.48 -2.16 18.58
N GLN A 88 6.29 -1.21 18.17
CA GLN A 88 6.77 -0.11 19.02
C GLN A 88 5.91 1.14 18.84
N VAL A 89 5.29 1.30 17.67
CA VAL A 89 4.45 2.42 17.29
C VAL A 89 3.07 1.90 16.90
N PHE A 90 2.02 2.55 17.39
CA PHE A 90 0.65 2.34 16.90
C PHE A 90 0.25 3.46 15.96
N VAL A 91 -0.14 3.14 14.73
CA VAL A 91 -0.53 4.14 13.72
C VAL A 91 -2.04 4.06 13.47
N ILE A 92 -2.73 5.15 13.75
CA ILE A 92 -4.15 5.33 13.45
C ILE A 92 -4.22 6.03 12.09
N GLY A 93 -4.45 5.26 11.03
CA GLY A 93 -4.52 5.72 9.65
C GLY A 93 -5.89 5.49 9.02
N GLY A 94 -6.01 5.82 7.75
CA GLY A 94 -7.17 5.65 6.90
C GLY A 94 -7.21 6.68 5.78
N ASN A 95 -7.94 6.37 4.72
CA ASN A 95 -8.10 7.23 3.54
C ASN A 95 -6.76 7.70 2.92
N GLY A 96 -5.76 6.82 2.91
CA GLY A 96 -4.43 7.11 2.37
C GLY A 96 -3.47 7.83 3.33
N SER A 97 -3.97 8.30 4.49
CA SER A 97 -3.18 9.13 5.41
C SER A 97 -2.06 8.38 6.13
N GLY A 98 -2.22 7.09 6.37
CA GLY A 98 -1.24 6.24 7.06
C GLY A 98 -0.09 5.79 6.15
N ILE A 99 -0.31 5.66 4.84
CA ILE A 99 0.66 5.09 3.89
C ILE A 99 2.05 5.74 3.98
N PRO A 100 2.20 7.07 3.99
CA PRO A 100 3.51 7.71 4.12
C PRO A 100 4.23 7.34 5.43
N VAL A 101 3.47 7.24 6.52
CA VAL A 101 3.99 6.88 7.85
C VAL A 101 4.42 5.41 7.88
N TYR A 102 3.60 4.49 7.35
CA TYR A 102 3.95 3.06 7.24
C TYR A 102 5.26 2.85 6.51
N ARG A 103 5.41 3.46 5.33
CA ARG A 103 6.65 3.39 4.55
C ARG A 103 7.84 4.02 5.26
N ARG A 104 7.63 5.08 6.03
CA ARG A 104 8.69 5.72 6.82
C ARG A 104 9.15 4.81 7.95
N LEU A 105 8.23 4.25 8.75
CA LEU A 105 8.55 3.33 9.84
C LEU A 105 9.26 2.08 9.31
N GLN A 106 8.81 1.53 8.19
CA GLN A 106 9.45 0.40 7.53
C GLN A 106 10.91 0.73 7.14
N ARG A 107 11.17 1.89 6.51
CA ARG A 107 12.54 2.32 6.16
C ARG A 107 13.43 2.55 7.39
N MET A 108 12.86 2.96 8.50
CA MET A 108 13.56 3.15 9.77
C MET A 108 13.81 1.83 10.52
N GLY A 109 13.26 0.71 10.04
CA GLY A 109 13.37 -0.58 10.72
C GLY A 109 12.55 -0.65 12.01
N ILE A 110 11.49 0.15 12.14
CA ILE A 110 10.64 0.21 13.33
C ILE A 110 9.38 -0.64 13.10
N PRO A 111 9.18 -1.73 13.87
CA PRO A 111 7.97 -2.52 13.80
C PRO A 111 6.79 -1.71 14.35
N PHE A 112 5.66 -1.72 13.64
CA PHE A 112 4.49 -0.95 14.02
C PHE A 112 3.20 -1.76 13.88
N ALA A 113 2.19 -1.36 14.61
CA ALA A 113 0.82 -1.79 14.44
C ALA A 113 0.02 -0.72 13.71
N ALA A 114 -0.88 -1.12 12.83
CA ALA A 114 -1.81 -0.23 12.14
C ALA A 114 -3.25 -0.60 12.48
N GLY A 115 -4.09 0.38 12.74
CA GLY A 115 -5.52 0.16 13.00
C GLY A 115 -6.23 1.40 13.59
N ILE A 116 -7.53 1.34 13.70
CA ILE A 116 -8.40 0.29 13.15
C ILE A 116 -8.71 0.69 11.70
N LEU A 117 -8.44 -0.19 10.79
CA LEU A 117 -8.65 0.02 9.36
C LEU A 117 -9.84 -0.83 8.88
N HIS A 118 -10.73 -0.25 8.10
CA HIS A 118 -11.69 -1.06 7.35
C HIS A 118 -10.97 -1.81 6.21
N GLU A 119 -11.38 -3.04 5.93
CA GLU A 119 -10.69 -3.87 4.94
C GLU A 119 -10.81 -3.35 3.50
N ASN A 120 -11.74 -2.43 3.26
CA ASN A 120 -11.90 -1.70 1.99
C ASN A 120 -11.19 -0.34 1.97
N ASP A 121 -10.48 0.05 3.04
CA ASP A 121 -9.68 1.28 3.05
C ASP A 121 -8.40 1.12 2.21
N VAL A 122 -8.01 2.17 1.51
CA VAL A 122 -6.78 2.19 0.68
C VAL A 122 -5.51 2.01 1.51
N ASP A 123 -5.54 2.32 2.80
CA ASP A 123 -4.43 2.07 3.73
C ASP A 123 -4.29 0.57 4.07
N TYR A 124 -5.38 -0.19 4.04
CA TYR A 124 -5.41 -1.56 4.54
C TYR A 124 -4.42 -2.51 3.84
N PRO A 125 -4.37 -2.62 2.49
CA PRO A 125 -3.44 -3.53 1.84
C PRO A 125 -1.97 -3.12 2.06
N ILE A 126 -1.68 -1.83 2.16
CA ILE A 126 -0.32 -1.35 2.44
C ILE A 126 0.06 -1.60 3.91
N ALA A 127 -0.86 -1.40 4.84
CA ALA A 127 -0.66 -1.78 6.24
C ALA A 127 -0.42 -3.29 6.38
N ARG A 128 -1.19 -4.12 5.66
CA ARG A 128 -0.99 -5.59 5.60
C ARG A 128 0.39 -5.99 5.10
N ALA A 129 0.95 -5.22 4.18
CA ALA A 129 2.28 -5.46 3.65
C ALA A 129 3.40 -5.06 4.61
N LEU A 130 3.25 -3.94 5.32
CA LEU A 130 4.36 -3.28 6.02
C LEU A 130 4.30 -3.37 7.55
N ALA A 131 3.10 -3.49 8.13
CA ALA A 131 2.94 -3.54 9.58
C ALA A 131 3.24 -4.94 10.14
N SER A 132 3.83 -4.99 11.32
CA SER A 132 3.99 -6.24 12.07
C SER A 132 2.65 -6.77 12.61
N GLN A 133 1.66 -5.89 12.76
CA GLN A 133 0.29 -6.23 13.17
C GLN A 133 -0.71 -5.25 12.57
N VAL A 134 -1.85 -5.77 12.07
CA VAL A 134 -2.97 -4.95 11.60
C VAL A 134 -4.22 -5.32 12.36
N ILE A 135 -4.94 -4.31 12.84
CA ILE A 135 -6.28 -4.46 13.42
C ILE A 135 -7.27 -3.90 12.41
N SER A 136 -8.16 -4.76 11.91
CA SER A 136 -9.13 -4.39 10.89
C SER A 136 -10.57 -4.63 11.34
N GLU A 137 -11.47 -3.93 10.66
CA GLU A 137 -12.91 -4.10 10.75
C GLU A 137 -13.49 -4.42 9.37
N MET A 138 -14.66 -5.05 9.35
CA MET A 138 -15.35 -5.39 8.13
C MET A 138 -15.66 -4.15 7.28
N PRO A 139 -15.69 -4.28 5.95
CA PRO A 139 -16.05 -3.18 5.06
C PRO A 139 -17.41 -2.57 5.40
N PHE A 140 -17.47 -1.24 5.46
CA PHE A 140 -18.69 -0.46 5.67
C PHE A 140 -19.41 -0.64 7.01
N GLU A 141 -18.85 -1.44 7.94
CA GLU A 141 -19.43 -1.64 9.26
C GLU A 141 -18.85 -0.66 10.28
N PRO A 142 -19.64 -0.19 11.27
CA PRO A 142 -19.07 0.54 12.40
C PRO A 142 -18.07 -0.33 13.15
N ILE A 143 -16.98 0.27 13.63
CA ILE A 143 -16.00 -0.46 14.43
C ILE A 143 -16.69 -1.03 15.68
N ARG A 144 -16.60 -2.36 15.86
CA ARG A 144 -17.18 -3.08 17.00
C ARG A 144 -16.38 -2.85 18.27
N GLU A 145 -17.00 -3.06 19.45
CA GLU A 145 -16.30 -2.94 20.75
C GLU A 145 -15.13 -3.92 20.83
N GLU A 146 -15.33 -5.17 20.43
CA GLU A 146 -14.29 -6.19 20.43
C GLU A 146 -13.06 -5.78 19.62
N THR A 147 -13.28 -5.19 18.44
CA THR A 147 -12.19 -4.69 17.59
C THR A 147 -11.47 -3.51 18.23
N TYR A 148 -12.24 -2.61 18.89
CA TYR A 148 -11.70 -1.48 19.64
C TYR A 148 -10.86 -1.96 20.82
N ASP A 149 -11.36 -2.89 21.63
CA ASP A 149 -10.65 -3.41 22.80
C ASP A 149 -9.29 -4.04 22.40
N ARG A 150 -9.29 -4.86 21.35
CA ARG A 150 -8.04 -5.40 20.79
C ARG A 150 -7.07 -4.29 20.36
N ALA A 151 -7.57 -3.25 19.70
CA ALA A 151 -6.74 -2.13 19.27
C ALA A 151 -6.18 -1.36 20.47
N ALA A 152 -6.98 -1.13 21.51
CA ALA A 152 -6.57 -0.47 22.74
C ALA A 152 -5.49 -1.25 23.49
N GLU A 153 -5.59 -2.59 23.57
CA GLU A 153 -4.57 -3.46 24.17
C GLU A 153 -3.23 -3.34 23.42
N VAL A 154 -3.26 -3.40 22.08
CA VAL A 154 -2.05 -3.28 21.28
C VAL A 154 -1.45 -1.87 21.41
N LEU A 155 -2.28 -0.82 21.34
CA LEU A 155 -1.87 0.57 21.56
C LEU A 155 -1.22 0.74 22.94
N ALA A 156 -1.80 0.15 23.98
CA ALA A 156 -1.24 0.23 25.35
C ALA A 156 0.17 -0.36 25.43
N SER A 157 0.46 -1.41 24.64
CA SER A 157 1.77 -2.05 24.59
C SER A 157 2.81 -1.27 23.77
N CYS A 158 2.39 -0.34 22.92
CA CYS A 158 3.28 0.50 22.12
C CYS A 158 3.85 1.68 22.93
N GLY A 159 5.09 2.04 22.62
CA GLY A 159 5.76 3.21 23.21
C GLY A 159 5.28 4.55 22.64
N GLN A 160 4.80 4.53 21.38
CA GLN A 160 4.34 5.72 20.68
C GLN A 160 3.04 5.48 19.92
N VAL A 161 2.28 6.57 19.72
CA VAL A 161 1.05 6.59 18.92
C VAL A 161 1.14 7.71 17.91
N ILE A 162 0.81 7.42 16.65
CA ILE A 162 0.73 8.40 15.57
C ILE A 162 -0.68 8.38 15.02
N CYS A 163 -1.41 9.48 15.16
CA CYS A 163 -2.72 9.65 14.54
C CYS A 163 -2.58 10.46 13.24
N CYS A 164 -2.86 9.83 12.11
CA CYS A 164 -2.83 10.45 10.79
C CYS A 164 -4.19 11.02 10.37
N LEU A 165 -5.26 10.64 11.08
CA LEU A 165 -6.63 11.08 10.77
C LEU A 165 -6.88 12.48 11.30
N LYS A 166 -7.47 13.34 10.47
CA LYS A 166 -7.94 14.68 10.85
C LYS A 166 -9.42 14.71 11.14
N GLU A 167 -10.17 13.78 10.56
CA GLU A 167 -11.63 13.72 10.65
C GLU A 167 -12.09 12.32 11.00
N PHE A 168 -13.19 12.24 11.73
CA PHE A 168 -13.79 10.99 12.17
C PHE A 168 -15.30 11.03 11.86
N GLY A 169 -15.78 9.98 11.21
CA GLY A 169 -17.19 9.77 10.91
C GLY A 169 -17.80 8.68 11.80
N THR A 170 -19.05 8.33 11.52
CA THR A 170 -19.80 7.31 12.30
C THR A 170 -19.16 5.93 12.24
N LEU A 171 -18.57 5.55 11.12
CA LEU A 171 -17.97 4.22 10.95
C LEU A 171 -16.65 4.08 11.71
N ASN A 172 -15.86 5.15 11.82
CA ASN A 172 -14.54 5.15 12.44
C ASN A 172 -14.47 6.00 13.72
N ASP A 173 -15.59 6.30 14.37
CA ASP A 173 -15.63 7.13 15.59
C ASP A 173 -14.74 6.56 16.71
N LYS A 174 -14.62 5.24 16.80
CA LYS A 174 -13.74 4.60 17.78
C LYS A 174 -12.27 4.89 17.56
N ASN A 175 -11.85 5.22 16.35
CA ASN A 175 -10.49 5.71 16.10
C ASN A 175 -10.23 7.05 16.79
N ARG A 176 -11.25 7.90 16.98
CA ARG A 176 -11.15 9.11 17.80
C ARG A 176 -10.83 8.76 19.26
N LYS A 177 -11.56 7.79 19.82
CA LYS A 177 -11.32 7.32 21.19
C LYS A 177 -9.93 6.72 21.36
N LEU A 178 -9.44 5.97 20.37
CA LEU A 178 -8.06 5.46 20.35
C LEU A 178 -7.02 6.60 20.30
N ALA A 179 -7.27 7.63 19.50
CA ALA A 179 -6.38 8.79 19.42
C ALA A 179 -6.34 9.57 20.74
N GLU A 180 -7.48 9.68 21.43
CA GLU A 180 -7.58 10.28 22.76
C GLU A 180 -6.84 9.43 23.81
N LEU A 181 -7.03 8.10 23.79
CA LEU A 181 -6.34 7.16 24.67
C LEU A 181 -4.82 7.22 24.50
N GLY A 182 -4.35 7.40 23.26
CA GLY A 182 -2.92 7.50 22.93
C GLY A 182 -2.32 8.89 23.08
N ARG A 183 -3.06 9.90 23.55
CA ARG A 183 -2.61 11.30 23.56
C ARG A 183 -1.29 11.52 24.30
N ASP A 184 -1.10 10.88 25.44
CA ASP A 184 0.12 11.00 26.27
C ASP A 184 1.34 10.29 25.63
N LYS A 185 1.10 9.45 24.59
CA LYS A 185 2.11 8.74 23.83
C LYS A 185 2.34 9.32 22.43
N GLN A 186 1.71 10.44 22.11
CA GLN A 186 1.87 11.09 20.81
C GLN A 186 3.27 11.66 20.69
N GLY A 187 4.11 11.00 19.88
CA GLY A 187 5.46 11.45 19.55
C GLY A 187 5.43 12.39 18.35
N ALA A 188 5.73 13.68 18.57
CA ALA A 188 5.92 14.64 17.48
C ALA A 188 7.22 14.38 16.69
N ASP A 189 8.18 13.70 17.28
CA ASP A 189 9.57 13.61 16.77
C ASP A 189 9.79 12.65 15.61
N LEU A 190 8.83 11.74 15.32
CA LEU A 190 8.95 10.82 14.18
C LEU A 190 8.42 11.40 12.85
N LEU A 191 7.84 12.59 12.87
CA LEU A 191 7.23 13.22 11.69
C LEU A 191 8.04 14.40 11.12
N VAL A 192 9.19 14.70 11.72
CA VAL A 192 10.13 15.75 11.23
C VAL A 192 11.17 15.17 10.29
#